data_e46d730b5971ea933015e69029b9918c
#
_entry.id   e46d730b5971ea933015e69029b9918c
#
_cell.length_a   1.000
_cell.length_b   1.000
_cell.length_c   1.000
_cell.angle_alpha   90.00
_cell.angle_beta   90.00
_cell.angle_gamma   90.00
#
_symmetry.space_group_name_H-M   'P 1'
#
loop_
_entity.id
_entity.type
_entity.pdbx_description
1 polymer ?
#
loop_
_entity_poly.entity_id
_entity_poly.type
_entity_poly.pdbx_seq_one_letter_code
_entity_poly.pdbx_strand_id
1 'polypeptide(L)'
;MNSPTMNSSSKSTEAQASPKQTGIQLTNEAIYQDWDYVAKHPRTLRWSEEGASYSMLETAEGYESADLEKDQNGKDIKPFEEVVQYDAATLKRTVLISLAQLTPKGANKALTVDDYQWSRDKSKILIFTNAEYVWREKDRGDYWLRDLETDEMWQLGGEFTAPGEMKFGKFSPDGNKFAYVWQNNIYVQDLNSRGLTALTSDASSTIINGVFDWAYEEEFGIRDGFRWSPDGTRIAYWQFDTHAAKDFLIINNTDTKYPKVTAIPYPKVGEENAAARVGVISIDSATTQWVNLPGVAKDMYVPRMDWVGNRVNDSQHESAELLVQQFNRKQNTNTLFYADANTGTVKELFSECEDTFIELVIEPQWLKKSHAFIWQSERDGWIDVYLISRDGKTWTNLTPGDFDVTKVVCVDENSGWLYFIASHEEVSQRYLHRTRLDGSGKMERVTPDGFEGDNDYTMSADSNWAIHCHSSFLKPPVTSLISIPEHKVYYVMEDNAELTAKLAKLQLGELEFFSVDANDGLRLDGYLLRPPTLNTKRKYPLI
;
A
#
# COMPACT_ATOMS: atom_id res chain seq x y z
N MET A 1 -33.46 23.23 33.61
CA MET A 1 -32.59 22.34 32.79
C MET A 1 -33.51 21.26 32.21
N ASN A 2 -34.05 21.51 31.02
CA ASN A 2 -35.02 20.61 30.39
C ASN A 2 -34.27 19.68 29.46
N SER A 3 -34.44 18.39 29.66
CA SER A 3 -33.95 17.34 28.77
C SER A 3 -34.61 17.44 27.39
N PRO A 4 -33.86 17.33 26.28
CA PRO A 4 -34.49 17.33 24.96
C PRO A 4 -35.21 16.00 24.73
N THR A 5 -36.47 16.10 24.33
CA THR A 5 -37.30 15.00 23.86
C THR A 5 -36.85 14.57 22.47
N MET A 6 -36.39 13.31 22.33
CA MET A 6 -36.16 12.68 21.05
C MET A 6 -37.47 12.52 20.28
N ASN A 7 -37.61 13.18 19.16
CA ASN A 7 -38.64 12.89 18.18
C ASN A 7 -38.14 11.88 17.17
N SER A 8 -38.45 10.60 17.40
CA SER A 8 -38.16 9.53 16.43
C SER A 8 -39.36 9.40 15.49
N SER A 9 -39.21 9.77 14.23
CA SER A 9 -40.16 9.34 13.19
C SER A 9 -39.72 7.97 12.65
N SER A 10 -39.90 6.93 13.47
CA SER A 10 -39.77 5.55 13.00
C SER A 10 -41.08 5.11 12.35
N LYS A 11 -41.04 4.73 11.07
CA LYS A 11 -42.06 3.83 10.52
C LYS A 11 -41.90 2.50 11.25
N SER A 12 -42.78 2.23 12.19
CA SER A 12 -42.87 0.96 12.90
C SER A 12 -43.29 -0.14 11.92
N THR A 13 -42.34 -0.91 11.43
CA THR A 13 -42.60 -2.29 11.00
C THR A 13 -42.68 -3.12 12.29
N GLU A 14 -43.83 -3.75 12.57
CA GLU A 14 -43.98 -4.66 13.69
C GLU A 14 -42.92 -5.75 13.65
N ALA A 15 -42.02 -5.72 14.62
CA ALA A 15 -40.99 -6.74 14.79
C ALA A 15 -41.70 -8.04 15.26
N GLN A 16 -41.81 -9.01 14.37
CA GLN A 16 -42.06 -10.40 14.75
C GLN A 16 -40.93 -10.84 15.69
N ALA A 17 -41.31 -11.29 16.90
CA ALA A 17 -40.38 -11.84 17.87
C ALA A 17 -39.61 -13.03 17.23
N SER A 18 -38.35 -12.82 16.91
CA SER A 18 -37.47 -13.87 16.43
C SER A 18 -37.30 -14.96 17.47
N PRO A 19 -37.28 -16.26 17.08
CA PRO A 19 -37.09 -17.36 18.01
C PRO A 19 -35.74 -17.20 18.72
N LYS A 20 -35.67 -17.58 20.01
CA LYS A 20 -34.44 -17.60 20.80
C LYS A 20 -33.40 -18.43 20.04
N GLN A 21 -32.42 -17.77 19.40
CA GLN A 21 -31.29 -18.43 18.79
C GLN A 21 -30.45 -19.04 19.91
N THR A 22 -30.42 -20.37 19.96
CA THR A 22 -29.47 -21.15 20.77
C THR A 22 -28.18 -21.25 19.99
N GLY A 23 -27.38 -20.19 20.04
CA GLY A 23 -26.08 -20.14 19.36
C GLY A 23 -24.88 -20.34 20.31
N ILE A 24 -23.71 -20.56 19.76
CA ILE A 24 -22.46 -20.60 20.50
C ILE A 24 -22.11 -19.18 20.95
N GLN A 25 -21.70 -19.03 22.21
CA GLN A 25 -21.23 -17.74 22.70
C GLN A 25 -19.81 -17.46 22.22
N LEU A 26 -19.57 -16.27 21.68
CA LEU A 26 -18.23 -15.80 21.30
C LEU A 26 -17.37 -15.58 22.55
N THR A 27 -16.14 -16.08 22.56
CA THR A 27 -15.17 -15.93 23.66
C THR A 27 -13.90 -15.25 23.22
N ASN A 28 -13.19 -14.64 24.18
CA ASN A 28 -11.90 -14.01 23.90
C ASN A 28 -10.86 -15.05 23.45
N GLU A 29 -10.91 -16.24 24.00
CA GLU A 29 -10.01 -17.35 23.63
C GLU A 29 -10.17 -17.70 22.15
N ALA A 30 -11.41 -17.89 21.68
CA ALA A 30 -11.68 -18.23 20.29
C ALA A 30 -11.26 -17.12 19.32
N ILE A 31 -11.32 -15.83 19.74
CA ILE A 31 -10.91 -14.70 18.90
C ILE A 31 -9.39 -14.51 18.90
N TYR A 32 -8.76 -14.44 20.10
CA TYR A 32 -7.39 -13.93 20.26
C TYR A 32 -6.34 -15.00 20.53
N GLN A 33 -6.73 -16.20 20.96
CA GLN A 33 -5.82 -17.31 21.21
C GLN A 33 -5.90 -18.35 20.11
N ASP A 34 -7.12 -18.79 19.74
CA ASP A 34 -7.33 -19.88 18.78
C ASP A 34 -7.45 -19.37 17.34
N TRP A 35 -7.68 -18.06 17.15
CA TRP A 35 -7.83 -17.39 15.84
C TRP A 35 -8.90 -18.04 14.96
N ASP A 36 -10.01 -18.51 15.58
CA ASP A 36 -11.05 -19.31 14.92
C ASP A 36 -11.83 -18.56 13.83
N TYR A 37 -11.83 -17.21 13.89
CA TYR A 37 -12.67 -16.34 13.05
C TYR A 37 -11.86 -15.44 12.12
N VAL A 38 -10.68 -15.90 11.69
CA VAL A 38 -9.86 -15.16 10.72
C VAL A 38 -10.33 -15.47 9.30
N ALA A 39 -10.57 -14.42 8.52
CA ALA A 39 -10.88 -14.55 7.11
C ALA A 39 -9.66 -14.99 6.30
N LYS A 40 -9.87 -15.83 5.30
CA LYS A 40 -8.87 -16.17 4.31
C LYS A 40 -8.88 -15.10 3.22
N HIS A 41 -7.68 -14.81 2.68
CA HIS A 41 -7.50 -13.93 1.55
C HIS A 41 -6.60 -14.64 0.52
N PRO A 42 -6.83 -14.44 -0.79
CA PRO A 42 -5.88 -14.85 -1.79
C PRO A 42 -4.50 -14.20 -1.55
N ARG A 43 -3.43 -14.86 -1.97
CA ARG A 43 -2.09 -14.25 -1.97
C ARG A 43 -2.08 -12.99 -2.82
N THR A 44 -1.14 -12.08 -2.51
CA THR A 44 -0.94 -10.87 -3.30
C THR A 44 -0.75 -11.21 -4.77
N LEU A 45 -1.53 -10.57 -5.60
CA LEU A 45 -1.67 -10.83 -7.01
C LEU A 45 -1.09 -9.66 -7.80
N ARG A 46 -0.44 -9.95 -8.91
CA ARG A 46 0.16 -8.96 -9.81
C ARG A 46 -0.35 -9.12 -11.22
N TRP A 47 -1.04 -8.09 -11.71
CA TRP A 47 -1.44 -8.03 -13.10
C TRP A 47 -0.23 -7.92 -14.03
N SER A 48 -0.30 -8.55 -15.19
CA SER A 48 0.64 -8.29 -16.29
C SER A 48 0.47 -6.88 -16.83
N GLU A 49 1.52 -6.34 -17.44
CA GLU A 49 1.45 -5.01 -18.07
C GLU A 49 0.45 -4.96 -19.23
N GLU A 50 0.19 -6.10 -19.90
CA GLU A 50 -0.79 -6.23 -20.97
C GLU A 50 -2.23 -6.40 -20.45
N GLY A 51 -2.43 -6.67 -19.16
CA GLY A 51 -3.74 -6.76 -18.52
C GLY A 51 -4.49 -8.08 -18.69
N ALA A 52 -4.05 -8.96 -19.60
CA ALA A 52 -4.75 -10.21 -19.90
C ALA A 52 -4.50 -11.35 -18.92
N SER A 53 -3.53 -11.22 -18.02
CA SER A 53 -3.13 -12.25 -17.05
C SER A 53 -2.64 -11.65 -15.75
N TYR A 54 -2.63 -12.48 -14.71
CA TYR A 54 -2.05 -12.13 -13.41
C TYR A 54 -1.18 -13.25 -12.88
N SER A 55 -0.17 -12.91 -12.09
CA SER A 55 0.69 -13.86 -11.39
C SER A 55 0.52 -13.76 -9.89
N MET A 56 0.75 -14.87 -9.19
CA MET A 56 0.68 -14.97 -7.73
C MET A 56 1.56 -16.09 -7.22
N LEU A 57 1.81 -16.11 -5.92
CA LEU A 57 2.37 -17.24 -5.23
C LEU A 57 1.27 -18.26 -4.93
N GLU A 58 1.55 -19.53 -5.18
CA GLU A 58 0.63 -20.63 -4.92
C GLU A 58 1.38 -21.80 -4.33
N THR A 59 0.80 -22.45 -3.33
CA THR A 59 1.40 -23.65 -2.73
C THR A 59 1.62 -24.73 -3.79
N ALA A 60 2.84 -25.25 -3.88
CA ALA A 60 3.17 -26.27 -4.86
C ALA A 60 2.45 -27.59 -4.56
N GLU A 61 2.14 -28.36 -5.60
CA GLU A 61 1.50 -29.66 -5.49
C GLU A 61 2.30 -30.59 -4.56
N GLY A 62 1.62 -31.23 -3.62
CA GLY A 62 2.23 -32.12 -2.62
C GLY A 62 2.75 -31.41 -1.36
N TYR A 63 2.63 -30.09 -1.27
CA TYR A 63 2.96 -29.28 -0.09
C TYR A 63 1.73 -28.62 0.54
N GLU A 64 0.57 -29.17 0.29
CA GLU A 64 -0.70 -28.69 0.81
C GLU A 64 -0.74 -28.78 2.34
N SER A 65 -1.32 -27.78 2.95
CA SER A 65 -1.18 -27.33 4.34
C SER A 65 -1.63 -28.27 5.47
N ALA A 66 -1.80 -29.57 5.25
CA ALA A 66 -2.26 -30.47 6.30
C ALA A 66 -1.22 -30.67 7.43
N ASP A 67 0.08 -30.52 7.14
CA ASP A 67 1.16 -30.72 8.08
C ASP A 67 2.25 -29.65 7.90
N LEU A 68 1.95 -28.39 8.23
CA LEU A 68 2.99 -27.39 8.36
C LEU A 68 3.93 -27.84 9.48
N GLU A 69 5.13 -28.30 9.09
CA GLU A 69 6.20 -28.58 10.04
C GLU A 69 6.46 -27.29 10.84
N LYS A 70 6.64 -27.43 12.13
CA LYS A 70 7.10 -26.31 12.97
C LYS A 70 8.62 -26.30 12.97
N ASP A 71 9.20 -25.11 12.95
CA ASP A 71 10.63 -24.96 13.15
C ASP A 71 11.02 -25.33 14.60
N GLN A 72 12.30 -25.34 14.88
CA GLN A 72 12.84 -25.62 16.21
C GLN A 72 12.36 -24.67 17.32
N ASN A 73 11.72 -23.54 16.96
CA ASN A 73 11.14 -22.54 17.85
C ASN A 73 9.61 -22.67 17.94
N GLY A 74 9.01 -23.66 17.26
CA GLY A 74 7.57 -23.89 17.25
C GLY A 74 6.79 -22.99 16.29
N LYS A 75 7.48 -22.23 15.41
CA LYS A 75 6.87 -21.39 14.39
C LYS A 75 6.53 -22.23 13.16
N ASP A 76 5.35 -22.03 12.60
CA ASP A 76 4.92 -22.71 11.39
C ASP A 76 5.89 -22.41 10.23
N ILE A 77 6.40 -23.48 9.60
CA ILE A 77 7.22 -23.36 8.40
C ILE A 77 6.26 -23.05 7.24
N LYS A 78 6.55 -21.96 6.50
CA LYS A 78 5.76 -21.62 5.31
C LYS A 78 5.77 -22.77 4.31
N PRO A 79 4.64 -23.06 3.64
CA PRO A 79 4.63 -24.00 2.54
C PRO A 79 5.57 -23.53 1.43
N PHE A 80 6.11 -24.49 0.66
CA PHE A 80 6.84 -24.15 -0.56
C PHE A 80 5.86 -23.70 -1.62
N GLU A 81 6.11 -22.53 -2.20
CA GLU A 81 5.24 -21.88 -3.16
C GLU A 81 5.95 -21.73 -4.51
N GLU A 82 5.19 -21.82 -5.58
CA GLU A 82 5.62 -21.55 -6.96
C GLU A 82 5.07 -20.20 -7.42
N VAL A 83 5.74 -19.54 -8.37
CA VAL A 83 5.16 -18.39 -9.06
C VAL A 83 4.34 -18.90 -10.22
N VAL A 84 3.03 -18.67 -10.17
CA VAL A 84 2.09 -19.12 -11.18
C VAL A 84 1.44 -17.94 -11.87
N GLN A 85 0.98 -18.13 -13.10
CA GLN A 85 0.22 -17.17 -13.88
C GLN A 85 -1.12 -17.77 -14.28
N TYR A 86 -2.14 -16.94 -14.25
CA TYR A 86 -3.46 -17.24 -14.76
C TYR A 86 -3.84 -16.29 -15.91
N ASP A 87 -4.33 -16.84 -17.00
CA ASP A 87 -5.02 -16.06 -18.02
C ASP A 87 -6.42 -15.69 -17.50
N ALA A 88 -6.75 -14.40 -17.52
CA ALA A 88 -7.98 -13.90 -16.89
C ALA A 88 -9.26 -14.42 -17.56
N ALA A 89 -9.26 -14.60 -18.86
CA ALA A 89 -10.44 -15.01 -19.62
C ALA A 89 -10.69 -16.54 -19.56
N THR A 90 -9.61 -17.33 -19.59
CA THR A 90 -9.69 -18.79 -19.71
C THR A 90 -9.40 -19.53 -18.41
N LEU A 91 -8.86 -18.83 -17.40
CA LEU A 91 -8.35 -19.38 -16.14
C LEU A 91 -7.24 -20.44 -16.35
N LYS A 92 -6.58 -20.40 -17.51
CA LYS A 92 -5.46 -21.31 -17.78
C LYS A 92 -4.31 -20.99 -16.84
N ARG A 93 -3.94 -21.97 -16.03
CA ARG A 93 -2.78 -21.92 -15.11
C ARG A 93 -1.50 -22.28 -15.85
N THR A 94 -0.45 -21.53 -15.60
CA THR A 94 0.91 -21.79 -16.07
C THR A 94 1.90 -21.56 -14.93
N VAL A 95 2.77 -22.52 -14.65
CA VAL A 95 3.87 -22.32 -13.69
C VAL A 95 4.94 -21.50 -14.39
N LEU A 96 5.23 -20.32 -13.84
CA LEU A 96 6.30 -19.44 -14.33
C LEU A 96 7.64 -19.80 -13.70
N ILE A 97 7.65 -20.03 -12.39
CA ILE A 97 8.83 -20.43 -11.62
C ILE A 97 8.44 -21.59 -10.71
N SER A 98 9.00 -22.76 -11.01
CA SER A 98 8.78 -23.99 -10.24
C SER A 98 9.68 -24.11 -9.02
N LEU A 99 9.37 -25.02 -8.10
CA LEU A 99 10.23 -25.34 -6.95
C LEU A 99 11.65 -25.75 -7.37
N ALA A 100 11.79 -26.48 -8.47
CA ALA A 100 13.11 -26.84 -8.99
C ALA A 100 13.95 -25.60 -9.36
N GLN A 101 13.31 -24.60 -9.94
CA GLN A 101 13.94 -23.33 -10.29
C GLN A 101 14.17 -22.41 -9.07
N LEU A 102 13.44 -22.62 -7.97
CA LEU A 102 13.64 -21.93 -6.69
C LEU A 102 14.65 -22.64 -5.78
N THR A 103 15.23 -23.76 -6.23
CA THR A 103 16.22 -24.52 -5.46
C THR A 103 17.63 -24.09 -5.86
N PRO A 104 18.38 -23.41 -4.97
CA PRO A 104 19.77 -23.04 -5.24
C PRO A 104 20.65 -24.28 -5.51
N LYS A 105 21.63 -24.12 -6.39
CA LYS A 105 22.56 -25.23 -6.73
C LYS A 105 23.27 -25.75 -5.49
N GLY A 106 23.10 -27.04 -5.23
CA GLY A 106 23.65 -27.73 -4.05
C GLY A 106 22.80 -27.64 -2.79
N ALA A 107 21.68 -26.95 -2.83
CA ALA A 107 20.69 -26.98 -1.76
C ALA A 107 19.76 -28.21 -1.89
N ASN A 108 19.25 -28.66 -0.76
CA ASN A 108 18.31 -29.80 -0.69
C ASN A 108 16.84 -29.36 -0.68
N LYS A 109 16.59 -28.06 -0.55
CA LYS A 109 15.23 -27.47 -0.45
C LYS A 109 15.17 -26.20 -1.29
N ALA A 110 14.00 -25.92 -1.84
CA ALA A 110 13.69 -24.64 -2.48
C ALA A 110 13.71 -23.50 -1.47
N LEU A 111 13.87 -22.27 -1.96
CA LEU A 111 13.65 -21.07 -1.15
C LEU A 111 12.16 -20.93 -0.80
N THR A 112 11.88 -20.48 0.41
CA THR A 112 10.55 -19.96 0.74
C THR A 112 10.46 -18.54 0.21
N VAL A 113 9.41 -18.24 -0.54
CA VAL A 113 9.23 -16.92 -1.18
C VAL A 113 8.39 -16.03 -0.28
N ASP A 114 8.92 -14.89 0.12
CA ASP A 114 8.15 -13.84 0.80
C ASP A 114 7.53 -12.87 -0.21
N ASP A 115 8.31 -12.51 -1.25
CA ASP A 115 7.90 -11.68 -2.36
C ASP A 115 8.77 -11.92 -3.60
N TYR A 116 8.35 -11.43 -4.78
CA TYR A 116 9.13 -11.51 -6.02
C TYR A 116 8.93 -10.28 -6.89
N GLN A 117 9.90 -9.98 -7.73
CA GLN A 117 9.85 -8.89 -8.70
C GLN A 117 10.46 -9.32 -10.04
N TRP A 118 9.76 -9.05 -11.15
CA TRP A 118 10.27 -9.28 -12.49
C TRP A 118 11.15 -8.11 -12.96
N SER A 119 12.22 -8.43 -13.73
CA SER A 119 12.83 -7.43 -14.61
C SER A 119 11.81 -6.98 -15.67
N ARG A 120 12.00 -5.78 -16.22
CA ARG A 120 11.05 -5.22 -17.19
C ARG A 120 10.87 -6.11 -18.43
N ASP A 121 11.93 -6.74 -18.90
CA ASP A 121 11.93 -7.68 -20.03
C ASP A 121 11.51 -9.11 -19.66
N LYS A 122 11.22 -9.35 -18.37
CA LYS A 122 10.85 -10.66 -17.79
C LYS A 122 11.93 -11.75 -17.96
N SER A 123 13.16 -11.37 -18.32
CA SER A 123 14.29 -12.32 -18.42
C SER A 123 14.83 -12.74 -17.06
N LYS A 124 14.58 -11.94 -16.02
CA LYS A 124 15.06 -12.15 -14.65
C LYS A 124 13.95 -11.98 -13.62
N ILE A 125 14.09 -12.67 -12.50
CA ILE A 125 13.23 -12.51 -11.34
C ILE A 125 14.06 -12.36 -10.07
N LEU A 126 13.74 -11.35 -9.26
CA LEU A 126 14.20 -11.25 -7.87
C LEU A 126 13.27 -12.04 -6.98
N ILE A 127 13.84 -12.84 -6.11
CA ILE A 127 13.15 -13.58 -5.05
C ILE A 127 13.54 -12.96 -3.72
N PHE A 128 12.57 -12.46 -2.99
CA PHE A 128 12.74 -11.97 -1.62
C PHE A 128 12.38 -13.09 -0.65
N THR A 129 13.27 -13.38 0.29
CA THR A 129 13.13 -14.50 1.23
C THR A 129 13.74 -14.15 2.58
N ASN A 130 13.49 -14.99 3.60
CA ASN A 130 13.93 -14.73 4.98
C ASN A 130 13.51 -13.36 5.49
N ALA A 131 12.33 -12.90 5.05
CA ALA A 131 11.85 -11.58 5.39
C ALA A 131 11.49 -11.47 6.86
N GLU A 132 11.99 -10.41 7.50
CA GLU A 132 11.71 -10.10 8.88
C GLU A 132 10.81 -8.87 9.02
N TYR A 133 9.89 -8.95 9.97
CA TYR A 133 9.09 -7.79 10.32
C TYR A 133 9.95 -6.73 11.00
N VAL A 134 9.86 -5.50 10.47
CA VAL A 134 10.30 -4.29 11.14
C VAL A 134 9.03 -3.52 11.45
N TRP A 135 8.60 -3.56 12.70
CA TRP A 135 7.28 -3.09 13.14
C TRP A 135 6.13 -3.86 12.47
N ARG A 136 5.47 -3.27 11.48
CA ARG A 136 4.26 -3.81 10.84
C ARG A 136 4.53 -4.49 9.50
N GLU A 137 5.70 -4.24 8.89
CA GLU A 137 6.01 -4.68 7.54
C GLU A 137 7.30 -5.51 7.48
N LYS A 138 7.42 -6.31 6.44
CA LYS A 138 8.62 -7.11 6.16
C LYS A 138 9.58 -6.31 5.29
N ASP A 139 10.35 -5.43 5.91
CA ASP A 139 11.20 -4.47 5.20
C ASP A 139 12.60 -4.99 4.89
N ARG A 140 13.05 -6.03 5.55
CA ARG A 140 14.40 -6.57 5.38
C ARG A 140 14.38 -8.08 5.21
N GLY A 141 15.36 -8.59 4.47
CA GLY A 141 15.51 -10.00 4.16
C GLY A 141 16.67 -10.27 3.24
N ASP A 142 16.66 -11.42 2.60
CA ASP A 142 17.61 -11.84 1.58
C ASP A 142 17.00 -11.69 0.19
N TYR A 143 17.84 -11.36 -0.79
CA TYR A 143 17.45 -11.32 -2.18
C TYR A 143 18.25 -12.31 -3.00
N TRP A 144 17.55 -13.04 -3.86
CA TRP A 144 18.14 -13.93 -4.84
C TRP A 144 17.73 -13.51 -6.24
N LEU A 145 18.65 -13.62 -7.17
CA LEU A 145 18.36 -13.45 -8.59
C LEU A 145 18.26 -14.81 -9.26
N ARG A 146 17.21 -14.99 -10.03
CA ARG A 146 17.10 -16.06 -11.02
C ARG A 146 17.13 -15.45 -12.41
N ASP A 147 18.12 -15.81 -13.20
CA ASP A 147 18.22 -15.47 -14.63
C ASP A 147 17.62 -16.62 -15.44
N LEU A 148 16.61 -16.34 -16.24
CA LEU A 148 15.85 -17.35 -17.00
C LEU A 148 16.51 -17.68 -18.34
N GLU A 149 17.40 -16.85 -18.84
CA GLU A 149 18.13 -17.10 -20.08
C GLU A 149 19.33 -18.02 -19.83
N THR A 150 20.05 -17.80 -18.74
CA THR A 150 21.23 -18.58 -18.39
C THR A 150 20.94 -19.76 -17.47
N ASP A 151 19.75 -19.82 -16.90
CA ASP A 151 19.32 -20.79 -15.89
C ASP A 151 20.13 -20.71 -14.58
N GLU A 152 20.81 -19.58 -14.35
CA GLU A 152 21.58 -19.36 -13.13
C GLU A 152 20.74 -18.76 -12.01
N MET A 153 21.09 -19.13 -10.78
CA MET A 153 20.50 -18.57 -9.57
C MET A 153 21.59 -18.29 -8.54
N TRP A 154 21.60 -17.08 -7.95
CA TRP A 154 22.55 -16.73 -6.90
C TRP A 154 21.98 -15.69 -5.92
N GLN A 155 22.56 -15.67 -4.73
CA GLN A 155 22.23 -14.68 -3.71
C GLN A 155 22.88 -13.33 -4.02
N LEU A 156 22.11 -12.25 -3.87
CA LEU A 156 22.59 -10.87 -4.05
C LEU A 156 23.20 -10.33 -2.74
N GLY A 157 23.89 -9.18 -2.82
CA GLY A 157 24.49 -8.50 -1.69
C GLY A 157 25.97 -8.87 -1.43
N GLY A 158 26.48 -9.91 -2.10
CA GLY A 158 27.88 -10.35 -1.96
C GLY A 158 28.21 -10.89 -0.55
N GLU A 159 29.50 -11.12 -0.29
CA GLU A 159 29.98 -11.71 0.97
C GLU A 159 29.92 -10.74 2.18
N PHE A 160 29.70 -9.45 1.92
CA PHE A 160 29.78 -8.39 2.94
C PHE A 160 28.44 -8.10 3.61
N THR A 161 27.32 -8.42 2.94
CA THR A 161 25.99 -8.16 3.49
C THR A 161 25.57 -9.28 4.42
N ALA A 162 25.29 -8.96 5.67
CA ALA A 162 24.80 -9.96 6.61
C ALA A 162 23.42 -10.52 6.14
N PRO A 163 23.19 -11.84 6.32
CA PRO A 163 21.91 -12.44 5.95
C PRO A 163 20.73 -11.74 6.63
N GLY A 164 19.64 -11.57 5.87
CA GLY A 164 18.39 -11.00 6.37
C GLY A 164 18.40 -9.47 6.57
N GLU A 165 19.42 -8.75 6.11
CA GLU A 165 19.54 -7.32 6.40
C GLU A 165 19.37 -6.36 5.22
N MET A 166 19.20 -6.87 4.01
CA MET A 166 18.95 -6.01 2.84
C MET A 166 17.53 -5.44 2.88
N LYS A 167 17.40 -4.14 2.60
CA LYS A 167 16.11 -3.45 2.54
C LYS A 167 15.83 -2.92 1.15
N PHE A 168 14.56 -2.98 0.72
CA PHE A 168 14.03 -2.30 -0.47
C PHE A 168 14.75 -2.62 -1.77
N GLY A 169 15.20 -3.88 -1.91
CA GLY A 169 15.92 -4.31 -3.10
C GLY A 169 15.07 -4.20 -4.37
N LYS A 170 15.63 -3.62 -5.44
CA LYS A 170 14.95 -3.45 -6.72
C LYS A 170 15.88 -3.38 -7.92
N PHE A 171 15.37 -3.83 -9.07
CA PHE A 171 16.06 -3.72 -10.34
C PHE A 171 16.26 -2.26 -10.78
N SER A 172 17.35 -2.00 -11.51
CA SER A 172 17.39 -0.84 -12.41
C SER A 172 16.39 -1.01 -13.56
N PRO A 173 15.93 0.09 -14.22
CA PRO A 173 14.96 0.01 -15.31
C PRO A 173 15.37 -0.89 -16.48
N ASP A 174 16.67 -1.02 -16.74
CA ASP A 174 17.24 -1.89 -17.77
C ASP A 174 17.45 -3.35 -17.32
N GLY A 175 17.17 -3.68 -16.05
CA GLY A 175 17.32 -5.03 -15.49
C GLY A 175 18.76 -5.52 -15.33
N ASN A 176 19.78 -4.61 -15.45
CA ASN A 176 21.19 -4.99 -15.40
C ASN A 176 21.85 -4.72 -14.04
N LYS A 177 21.18 -3.98 -13.16
CA LYS A 177 21.66 -3.65 -11.82
C LYS A 177 20.58 -3.93 -10.76
N PHE A 178 21.02 -4.13 -9.54
CA PHE A 178 20.19 -4.28 -8.35
C PHE A 178 20.64 -3.27 -7.31
N ALA A 179 19.72 -2.42 -6.84
CA ALA A 179 19.98 -1.49 -5.76
C ALA A 179 19.26 -1.92 -4.49
N TYR A 180 19.86 -1.69 -3.34
CA TYR A 180 19.30 -1.97 -2.02
C TYR A 180 19.89 -1.06 -0.96
N VAL A 181 19.29 -1.03 0.22
CA VAL A 181 19.86 -0.36 1.40
C VAL A 181 20.36 -1.41 2.38
N TRP A 182 21.56 -1.19 2.88
CA TRP A 182 22.17 -1.94 3.98
C TRP A 182 22.93 -1.00 4.91
N GLN A 183 22.74 -1.15 6.22
CA GLN A 183 23.34 -0.29 7.25
C GLN A 183 23.17 1.20 6.94
N ASN A 184 21.95 1.59 6.52
CA ASN A 184 21.57 2.96 6.17
C ASN A 184 22.41 3.61 5.05
N ASN A 185 23.04 2.81 4.20
CA ASN A 185 23.69 3.24 2.96
C ASN A 185 23.10 2.53 1.74
N ILE A 186 23.14 3.20 0.61
CA ILE A 186 22.64 2.68 -0.67
C ILE A 186 23.78 1.97 -1.39
N TYR A 187 23.51 0.76 -1.83
CA TYR A 187 24.42 -0.09 -2.61
C TYR A 187 23.82 -0.42 -3.96
N VAL A 188 24.68 -0.59 -4.95
CA VAL A 188 24.31 -1.09 -6.29
C VAL A 188 25.21 -2.25 -6.65
N GLN A 189 24.59 -3.34 -7.07
CA GLN A 189 25.28 -4.51 -7.63
C GLN A 189 25.02 -4.60 -9.12
N ASP A 190 26.08 -4.68 -9.93
CA ASP A 190 25.99 -5.03 -11.34
C ASP A 190 25.72 -6.52 -11.48
N LEU A 191 24.66 -6.88 -12.18
CA LEU A 191 24.18 -8.26 -12.24
C LEU A 191 25.00 -9.14 -13.20
N ASN A 192 25.74 -8.54 -14.14
CA ASN A 192 26.58 -9.26 -15.08
C ASN A 192 27.96 -9.56 -14.48
N SER A 193 28.63 -8.51 -13.98
CA SER A 193 29.96 -8.64 -13.37
C SER A 193 29.92 -9.11 -11.92
N ARG A 194 28.76 -9.01 -11.26
CA ARG A 194 28.53 -9.22 -9.82
C ARG A 194 29.26 -8.22 -8.92
N GLY A 195 29.83 -7.16 -9.52
CA GLY A 195 30.52 -6.10 -8.80
C GLY A 195 29.57 -5.30 -7.92
N LEU A 196 29.99 -5.04 -6.67
CA LEU A 196 29.23 -4.27 -5.68
C LEU A 196 29.86 -2.91 -5.47
N THR A 197 29.05 -1.85 -5.50
CA THR A 197 29.45 -0.47 -5.26
C THR A 197 28.61 0.15 -4.15
N ALA A 198 29.24 0.72 -3.13
CA ALA A 198 28.57 1.58 -2.18
C ALA A 198 28.39 2.97 -2.82
N LEU A 199 27.16 3.39 -3.03
CA LEU A 199 26.88 4.73 -3.57
C LEU A 199 26.97 5.80 -2.49
N THR A 200 26.47 5.51 -1.28
CA THR A 200 26.62 6.37 -0.11
C THR A 200 27.50 5.68 0.93
N SER A 201 28.24 6.46 1.72
CA SER A 201 29.18 5.93 2.74
C SER A 201 29.22 6.80 4.00
N ASP A 202 28.31 7.75 4.10
CA ASP A 202 28.25 8.73 5.20
C ASP A 202 27.23 8.38 6.29
N ALA A 203 26.61 7.19 6.22
CA ALA A 203 25.72 6.72 7.26
C ALA A 203 26.43 6.68 8.62
N SER A 204 25.72 7.06 9.65
CA SER A 204 26.18 7.09 11.03
C SER A 204 25.05 6.70 11.98
N SER A 205 25.23 6.91 13.27
CA SER A 205 24.13 6.76 14.24
C SER A 205 22.98 7.75 14.02
N THR A 206 23.22 8.85 13.30
CA THR A 206 22.23 9.91 13.05
C THR A 206 21.97 10.20 11.58
N ILE A 207 22.88 9.82 10.68
CA ILE A 207 22.69 9.97 9.23
C ILE A 207 22.21 8.67 8.62
N ILE A 208 21.04 8.72 7.96
CA ILE A 208 20.45 7.57 7.27
C ILE A 208 20.12 7.92 5.82
N ASN A 209 20.45 7.02 4.89
CA ASN A 209 20.28 7.19 3.44
C ASN A 209 19.35 6.11 2.88
N GLY A 210 18.40 6.50 2.05
CA GLY A 210 17.53 5.58 1.32
C GLY A 210 16.51 4.85 2.20
N VAL A 211 16.34 5.27 3.43
CA VAL A 211 15.33 4.81 4.41
C VAL A 211 14.73 6.04 5.08
N PHE A 212 13.65 5.84 5.80
CA PHE A 212 12.98 6.90 6.55
C PHE A 212 13.22 6.75 8.05
N ASP A 213 13.05 7.86 8.77
CA ASP A 213 12.98 7.83 10.24
C ASP A 213 11.59 7.34 10.69
N TRP A 214 11.45 7.10 11.99
CA TRP A 214 10.20 6.60 12.55
C TRP A 214 9.01 7.54 12.30
N ALA A 215 9.21 8.86 12.35
CA ALA A 215 8.13 9.83 12.16
C ALA A 215 7.54 9.76 10.73
N TYR A 216 8.38 9.64 9.72
CA TYR A 216 7.91 9.49 8.34
C TYR A 216 7.27 8.13 8.07
N GLU A 217 7.78 7.06 8.66
CA GLU A 217 7.16 5.74 8.56
C GLU A 217 5.75 5.72 9.16
N GLU A 218 5.57 6.32 10.33
CA GLU A 218 4.29 6.31 11.04
C GLU A 218 3.29 7.32 10.46
N GLU A 219 3.72 8.57 10.21
CA GLU A 219 2.82 9.65 9.84
C GLU A 219 2.51 9.71 8.34
N PHE A 220 3.46 9.30 7.49
CA PHE A 220 3.28 9.35 6.03
C PHE A 220 3.22 7.97 5.37
N GLY A 221 3.36 6.88 6.12
CA GLY A 221 3.28 5.52 5.62
C GLY A 221 4.36 5.17 4.61
N ILE A 222 5.57 5.77 4.72
CA ILE A 222 6.65 5.61 3.75
C ILE A 222 7.88 4.98 4.39
N ARG A 223 8.55 4.07 3.66
CA ARG A 223 9.69 3.29 4.15
C ARG A 223 10.82 3.20 3.17
N ASP A 224 10.49 3.02 1.88
CA ASP A 224 11.42 2.89 0.77
C ASP A 224 11.89 4.27 0.30
N GLY A 225 13.12 4.61 0.66
CA GLY A 225 13.68 5.96 0.54
C GLY A 225 14.53 6.20 -0.69
N PHE A 226 14.39 5.44 -1.80
CA PHE A 226 15.11 5.74 -3.03
C PHE A 226 14.34 5.37 -4.30
N ARG A 227 14.65 6.04 -5.41
CA ARG A 227 14.03 5.87 -6.72
C ARG A 227 15.08 5.86 -7.82
N TRP A 228 15.09 4.82 -8.65
CA TRP A 228 15.90 4.79 -9.86
C TRP A 228 15.45 5.84 -10.86
N SER A 229 16.39 6.53 -11.51
CA SER A 229 16.06 7.34 -12.69
C SER A 229 15.58 6.44 -13.84
N PRO A 230 14.66 6.91 -14.70
CA PRO A 230 14.15 6.13 -15.83
C PRO A 230 15.23 5.56 -16.75
N ASP A 231 16.37 6.24 -16.90
CA ASP A 231 17.52 5.79 -17.69
C ASP A 231 18.49 4.86 -16.93
N GLY A 232 18.24 4.62 -15.63
CA GLY A 232 19.08 3.75 -14.80
C GLY A 232 20.48 4.27 -14.49
N THR A 233 20.75 5.57 -14.76
CA THR A 233 22.08 6.18 -14.55
C THR A 233 22.23 6.85 -13.18
N ARG A 234 21.12 7.10 -12.50
CA ARG A 234 21.07 7.82 -11.21
C ARG A 234 20.05 7.20 -10.27
N ILE A 235 20.19 7.53 -8.99
CA ILE A 235 19.21 7.26 -7.94
C ILE A 235 18.89 8.58 -7.24
N ALA A 236 17.60 8.93 -7.15
CA ALA A 236 17.11 9.94 -6.25
C ALA A 236 16.82 9.30 -4.89
N TYR A 237 17.21 9.96 -3.79
CA TYR A 237 17.05 9.38 -2.45
C TYR A 237 16.83 10.43 -1.37
N TRP A 238 16.20 10.00 -0.29
CA TRP A 238 16.12 10.79 0.94
C TRP A 238 17.32 10.51 1.84
N GLN A 239 17.82 11.57 2.45
CA GLN A 239 18.74 11.49 3.56
C GLN A 239 18.13 12.20 4.75
N PHE A 240 18.24 11.60 5.93
CA PHE A 240 17.85 12.22 7.20
C PHE A 240 19.06 12.41 8.09
N ASP A 241 19.06 13.55 8.80
CA ASP A 241 19.89 13.76 9.96
C ASP A 241 18.99 13.79 11.21
N THR A 242 19.04 12.72 11.98
CA THR A 242 18.23 12.53 13.19
C THR A 242 18.87 13.11 14.45
N HIS A 243 20.00 13.82 14.34
CA HIS A 243 20.76 14.34 15.49
C HIS A 243 19.91 15.20 16.44
N ALA A 244 18.96 15.97 15.90
CA ALA A 244 18.08 16.84 16.69
C ALA A 244 16.91 16.09 17.35
N ALA A 245 16.52 14.95 16.81
CA ALA A 245 15.44 14.13 17.36
C ALA A 245 15.95 13.35 18.59
N LYS A 246 15.26 13.48 19.72
CA LYS A 246 15.62 12.76 20.94
C LYS A 246 15.20 11.30 20.87
N ASP A 247 15.97 10.43 21.51
CA ASP A 247 15.65 9.02 21.61
C ASP A 247 14.46 8.74 22.54
N PHE A 248 13.52 7.95 22.06
CA PHE A 248 12.54 7.25 22.86
C PHE A 248 13.04 5.82 23.13
N LEU A 249 13.03 5.42 24.40
CA LEU A 249 13.56 4.13 24.82
C LEU A 249 12.41 3.11 24.96
N ILE A 250 12.43 2.07 24.13
CA ILE A 250 11.56 0.90 24.28
C ILE A 250 12.29 -0.14 25.10
N ILE A 251 11.69 -0.53 26.22
CA ILE A 251 12.28 -1.50 27.16
C ILE A 251 11.52 -2.82 27.01
N ASN A 252 12.22 -3.85 26.52
CA ASN A 252 11.69 -5.21 26.47
C ASN A 252 12.15 -5.99 27.70
N ASN A 253 11.20 -6.33 28.58
CA ASN A 253 11.45 -7.05 29.83
C ASN A 253 11.08 -8.54 29.76
N THR A 254 10.59 -9.04 28.63
CA THR A 254 9.94 -10.37 28.55
C THR A 254 10.79 -11.43 27.88
N ASP A 255 11.57 -11.07 26.87
CA ASP A 255 12.22 -12.06 26.00
C ASP A 255 13.52 -12.63 26.60
N THR A 256 14.15 -11.89 27.50
CA THR A 256 15.43 -12.30 28.11
C THR A 256 15.47 -12.00 29.59
N LYS A 257 16.42 -12.66 30.30
CA LYS A 257 16.62 -12.48 31.76
C LYS A 257 16.92 -11.02 32.14
N TYR A 258 17.62 -10.28 31.28
CA TYR A 258 17.90 -8.86 31.47
C TYR A 258 17.16 -8.05 30.42
N PRO A 259 16.65 -6.84 30.75
CA PRO A 259 15.97 -5.99 29.78
C PRO A 259 16.83 -5.66 28.57
N LYS A 260 16.22 -5.66 27.39
CA LYS A 260 16.80 -5.06 26.18
C LYS A 260 16.20 -3.69 25.98
N VAL A 261 17.05 -2.71 25.64
CA VAL A 261 16.61 -1.35 25.34
C VAL A 261 16.84 -1.08 23.86
N THR A 262 15.78 -0.67 23.17
CA THR A 262 15.84 -0.16 21.79
C THR A 262 15.60 1.33 21.83
N ALA A 263 16.59 2.11 21.39
CA ALA A 263 16.49 3.55 21.25
C ALA A 263 15.99 3.90 19.83
N ILE A 264 15.00 4.77 19.74
CA ILE A 264 14.42 5.21 18.47
C ILE A 264 14.42 6.74 18.48
N PRO A 265 15.02 7.42 17.49
CA PRO A 265 14.86 8.86 17.29
C PRO A 265 13.37 9.18 17.09
N TYR A 266 12.75 9.81 18.07
CA TYR A 266 11.31 10.01 18.14
C TYR A 266 10.99 11.44 18.58
N PRO A 267 10.66 12.34 17.64
CA PRO A 267 10.31 13.70 18.00
C PRO A 267 8.91 13.74 18.64
N LYS A 268 8.86 14.02 19.94
CA LYS A 268 7.59 14.28 20.62
C LYS A 268 7.02 15.63 20.22
N VAL A 269 5.73 15.85 20.49
CA VAL A 269 5.05 17.12 20.23
C VAL A 269 5.83 18.30 20.81
N GLY A 270 6.15 19.29 19.99
CA GLY A 270 6.92 20.47 20.37
C GLY A 270 8.45 20.31 20.33
N GLU A 271 8.96 19.09 20.04
CA GLU A 271 10.40 18.86 19.89
C GLU A 271 10.85 19.03 18.43
N GLU A 272 12.15 19.04 18.17
CA GLU A 272 12.71 19.16 16.83
C GLU A 272 12.60 17.84 16.05
N ASN A 273 12.28 17.94 14.76
CA ASN A 273 12.30 16.80 13.83
C ASN A 273 13.71 16.49 13.35
N ALA A 274 13.87 15.29 12.76
CA ALA A 274 14.98 15.01 11.88
C ALA A 274 14.99 15.98 10.68
N ALA A 275 16.18 16.37 10.23
CA ALA A 275 16.33 17.18 9.03
C ALA A 275 16.29 16.28 7.79
N ALA A 276 15.31 16.49 6.91
CA ALA A 276 15.14 15.75 5.67
C ALA A 276 15.69 16.52 4.48
N ARG A 277 16.39 15.82 3.57
CA ARG A 277 16.79 16.38 2.26
C ARG A 277 16.76 15.33 1.17
N VAL A 278 16.65 15.78 -0.08
CA VAL A 278 16.66 14.94 -1.28
C VAL A 278 17.98 15.12 -2.02
N GLY A 279 18.61 14.01 -2.41
CA GLY A 279 19.79 13.97 -3.24
C GLY A 279 19.58 13.14 -4.50
N VAL A 280 20.30 13.47 -5.57
CA VAL A 280 20.38 12.68 -6.79
C VAL A 280 21.82 12.21 -6.93
N ILE A 281 22.06 10.90 -6.83
CA ILE A 281 23.39 10.32 -6.89
C ILE A 281 23.62 9.63 -8.24
N SER A 282 24.79 9.89 -8.86
CA SER A 282 25.22 9.22 -10.08
C SER A 282 25.75 7.82 -9.76
N ILE A 283 25.34 6.83 -10.54
CA ILE A 283 25.81 5.44 -10.40
C ILE A 283 27.31 5.33 -10.70
N ASP A 284 27.79 6.05 -11.72
CA ASP A 284 29.17 5.93 -12.17
C ASP A 284 30.19 6.64 -11.26
N SER A 285 29.84 7.83 -10.76
CA SER A 285 30.77 8.67 -9.98
C SER A 285 30.51 8.63 -8.47
N ALA A 286 29.39 8.07 -8.01
CA ALA A 286 28.93 8.13 -6.63
C ALA A 286 28.89 9.57 -6.06
N THR A 287 28.62 10.56 -6.94
CA THR A 287 28.54 11.98 -6.56
C THR A 287 27.08 12.38 -6.45
N THR A 288 26.71 13.01 -5.33
CA THR A 288 25.34 13.48 -5.06
C THR A 288 25.18 14.95 -5.41
N GLN A 289 24.18 15.26 -6.23
CA GLN A 289 23.62 16.59 -6.39
C GLN A 289 22.45 16.76 -5.42
N TRP A 290 22.57 17.72 -4.50
CA TRP A 290 21.48 18.00 -3.55
C TRP A 290 20.42 18.92 -4.16
N VAL A 291 19.15 18.62 -3.88
CA VAL A 291 18.00 19.46 -4.24
C VAL A 291 17.89 20.61 -3.24
N ASN A 292 17.81 21.85 -3.75
CA ASN A 292 17.80 23.07 -2.95
C ASN A 292 16.35 23.47 -2.58
N LEU A 293 15.67 22.65 -1.79
CA LEU A 293 14.33 22.99 -1.30
C LEU A 293 14.36 24.24 -0.42
N PRO A 294 13.37 25.15 -0.53
CA PRO A 294 13.30 26.32 0.32
C PRO A 294 12.92 25.95 1.75
N GLY A 295 13.37 26.78 2.71
CA GLY A 295 13.06 26.59 4.12
C GLY A 295 14.17 25.93 4.94
N VAL A 296 13.85 25.51 6.16
CA VAL A 296 14.77 24.87 7.09
C VAL A 296 14.42 23.40 7.16
N ALA A 297 15.39 22.53 6.90
CA ALA A 297 15.18 21.09 6.72
C ALA A 297 14.48 20.37 7.89
N LYS A 298 14.61 20.86 9.13
CA LYS A 298 13.92 20.32 10.32
C LYS A 298 12.51 20.90 10.55
N ASP A 299 12.15 21.97 9.81
CA ASP A 299 10.86 22.65 9.94
C ASP A 299 9.95 22.38 8.71
N MET A 300 10.25 21.34 7.96
CA MET A 300 9.46 20.89 6.81
C MET A 300 9.40 19.37 6.78
N TYR A 301 8.47 18.85 5.98
CA TYR A 301 8.40 17.44 5.61
C TYR A 301 8.51 17.29 4.10
N VAL A 302 9.16 16.23 3.65
CA VAL A 302 9.31 15.87 2.23
C VAL A 302 8.77 14.45 2.04
N PRO A 303 7.45 14.24 2.10
CA PRO A 303 6.89 12.91 2.16
C PRO A 303 6.88 12.17 0.82
N ARG A 304 6.92 12.89 -0.30
CA ARG A 304 6.91 12.27 -1.63
C ARG A 304 7.95 12.90 -2.53
N MET A 305 8.56 12.07 -3.35
CA MET A 305 9.46 12.45 -4.43
C MET A 305 9.50 11.31 -5.44
N ASP A 306 9.36 11.64 -6.71
CA ASP A 306 9.60 10.70 -7.81
C ASP A 306 10.09 11.47 -9.04
N TRP A 307 10.61 10.69 -10.00
CA TRP A 307 11.01 11.22 -11.30
C TRP A 307 9.79 11.66 -12.11
N VAL A 308 9.91 12.82 -12.75
CA VAL A 308 8.86 13.39 -13.59
C VAL A 308 8.89 12.73 -14.96
N GLY A 309 7.75 12.30 -15.43
CA GLY A 309 7.59 11.86 -16.81
C GLY A 309 7.03 10.46 -16.98
N ASN A 310 6.68 10.17 -18.20
CA ASN A 310 6.10 8.91 -18.60
C ASN A 310 7.17 7.83 -18.70
N ARG A 311 7.06 6.82 -17.92
CA ARG A 311 7.97 5.66 -17.86
C ARG A 311 8.12 4.89 -19.19
N VAL A 312 7.62 5.36 -20.32
CA VAL A 312 7.49 4.50 -21.49
C VAL A 312 8.23 4.93 -22.76
N ASN A 313 8.53 6.19 -23.06
CA ASN A 313 9.13 6.52 -24.36
C ASN A 313 9.99 7.79 -24.48
N ASP A 314 10.26 8.55 -23.43
CA ASP A 314 11.10 9.75 -23.52
C ASP A 314 12.23 9.74 -22.49
N SER A 315 13.19 8.83 -22.67
CA SER A 315 14.27 8.56 -21.73
C SER A 315 15.24 9.72 -21.50
N GLN A 316 15.30 10.71 -22.40
CA GLN A 316 16.30 11.78 -22.29
C GLN A 316 15.84 12.96 -21.42
N HIS A 317 14.52 13.26 -21.35
CA HIS A 317 13.99 14.36 -20.53
C HIS A 317 13.46 13.88 -19.17
N GLU A 318 12.99 12.66 -19.09
CA GLU A 318 12.41 12.06 -17.88
C GLU A 318 13.42 11.89 -16.73
N SER A 319 14.69 11.70 -17.04
CA SER A 319 15.75 11.59 -16.04
C SER A 319 16.35 12.92 -15.60
N ALA A 320 15.79 14.04 -16.05
CA ALA A 320 16.32 15.38 -15.76
C ALA A 320 15.57 16.08 -14.60
N GLU A 321 14.35 15.70 -14.30
CA GLU A 321 13.51 16.39 -13.30
C GLU A 321 12.91 15.40 -12.29
N LEU A 322 12.81 15.88 -11.05
CA LEU A 322 12.02 15.27 -9.98
C LEU A 322 10.80 16.14 -9.69
N LEU A 323 9.69 15.50 -9.30
CA LEU A 323 8.61 16.16 -8.58
C LEU A 323 8.80 15.89 -7.09
N VAL A 324 8.88 16.95 -6.29
CA VAL A 324 9.09 16.89 -4.85
C VAL A 324 7.93 17.56 -4.14
N GLN A 325 7.31 16.85 -3.22
CA GLN A 325 6.25 17.38 -2.36
C GLN A 325 6.85 17.83 -1.03
N GLN A 326 6.54 19.05 -0.62
CA GLN A 326 7.02 19.65 0.62
C GLN A 326 5.85 20.19 1.45
N PHE A 327 5.75 19.73 2.68
CA PHE A 327 4.88 20.34 3.69
C PHE A 327 5.65 21.28 4.60
N ASN A 328 4.99 22.33 5.06
CA ASN A 328 5.48 23.09 6.20
C ASN A 328 5.29 22.28 7.51
N ARG A 329 5.95 22.71 8.60
CA ARG A 329 5.89 22.03 9.91
C ARG A 329 4.47 21.87 10.48
N LYS A 330 3.57 22.79 10.17
CA LYS A 330 2.17 22.73 10.60
C LYS A 330 1.32 21.78 9.76
N GLN A 331 1.85 21.31 8.65
CA GLN A 331 1.16 20.44 7.68
C GLN A 331 -0.18 21.07 7.18
N ASN A 332 -0.18 22.38 7.05
CA ASN A 332 -1.31 23.13 6.49
C ASN A 332 -0.96 23.85 5.17
N THR A 333 0.24 23.63 4.66
CA THR A 333 0.70 24.08 3.35
C THR A 333 1.46 22.94 2.70
N ASN A 334 1.03 22.54 1.51
CA ASN A 334 1.63 21.52 0.67
C ASN A 334 2.09 22.17 -0.63
N THR A 335 3.39 22.20 -0.89
CA THR A 335 3.96 22.79 -2.11
C THR A 335 4.64 21.70 -2.94
N LEU A 336 4.32 21.67 -4.22
CA LEU A 336 4.98 20.81 -5.18
C LEU A 336 6.04 21.59 -5.95
N PHE A 337 7.22 20.99 -6.07
CA PHE A 337 8.35 21.55 -6.81
C PHE A 337 8.81 20.63 -7.91
N TYR A 338 9.08 21.18 -9.08
CA TYR A 338 10.01 20.55 -10.01
C TYR A 338 11.44 20.83 -9.57
N ALA A 339 12.27 19.80 -9.50
CA ALA A 339 13.67 19.90 -9.16
C ALA A 339 14.52 19.40 -10.32
N ASP A 340 15.42 20.23 -10.83
CA ASP A 340 16.41 19.85 -11.83
C ASP A 340 17.44 18.90 -11.21
N ALA A 341 17.52 17.68 -11.70
CA ALA A 341 18.36 16.63 -11.16
C ALA A 341 19.86 16.87 -11.38
N ASN A 342 20.27 17.78 -12.28
CA ASN A 342 21.66 18.10 -12.57
C ASN A 342 22.17 19.26 -11.72
N THR A 343 21.31 20.23 -11.40
CA THR A 343 21.70 21.48 -10.71
C THR A 343 21.15 21.55 -9.29
N GLY A 344 20.15 20.75 -8.97
CA GLY A 344 19.41 20.81 -7.70
C GLY A 344 18.49 22.03 -7.58
N THR A 345 18.36 22.86 -8.63
CA THR A 345 17.48 24.03 -8.59
C THR A 345 16.01 23.59 -8.60
N VAL A 346 15.17 24.30 -7.87
CA VAL A 346 13.74 24.00 -7.78
C VAL A 346 12.88 25.11 -8.37
N LYS A 347 11.74 24.72 -8.92
CA LYS A 347 10.71 25.61 -9.42
C LYS A 347 9.37 25.15 -8.83
N GLU A 348 8.69 26.06 -8.13
CA GLU A 348 7.35 25.79 -7.64
C GLU A 348 6.40 25.49 -8.80
N LEU A 349 5.62 24.44 -8.64
CA LEU A 349 4.56 24.05 -9.56
C LEU A 349 3.23 24.65 -9.10
N PHE A 350 2.84 24.36 -7.86
CA PHE A 350 1.71 24.97 -7.17
C PHE A 350 1.81 24.72 -5.65
N SER A 351 0.99 25.44 -4.90
CA SER A 351 0.78 25.23 -3.47
C SER A 351 -0.70 25.07 -3.15
N GLU A 352 -0.99 24.21 -2.19
CA GLU A 352 -2.29 24.07 -1.54
C GLU A 352 -2.16 24.48 -0.08
N CYS A 353 -3.14 25.24 0.41
CA CYS A 353 -3.14 25.75 1.78
C CYS A 353 -4.52 25.55 2.40
N GLU A 354 -4.52 25.08 3.65
CA GLU A 354 -5.71 24.94 4.48
C GLU A 354 -5.53 25.74 5.78
N ASP A 355 -6.63 26.23 6.33
CA ASP A 355 -6.60 26.91 7.62
C ASP A 355 -6.32 25.94 8.79
N THR A 356 -6.58 24.67 8.58
CA THR A 356 -6.46 23.60 9.58
C THR A 356 -5.26 22.69 9.28
N PHE A 357 -5.48 21.58 8.59
CA PHE A 357 -4.51 20.51 8.37
C PHE A 357 -4.78 19.82 7.02
N ILE A 358 -3.73 19.52 6.25
CA ILE A 358 -3.81 18.76 5.02
C ILE A 358 -3.42 17.32 5.35
N GLU A 359 -4.38 16.40 5.29
CA GLU A 359 -4.15 14.98 5.57
C GLU A 359 -3.66 14.23 4.34
N LEU A 360 -4.09 14.64 3.14
CA LEU A 360 -3.77 13.96 1.89
C LEU A 360 -2.28 14.06 1.53
N VAL A 361 -1.60 12.93 1.54
CA VAL A 361 -0.21 12.78 1.09
C VAL A 361 -0.18 11.72 -0.02
N ILE A 362 -0.41 12.17 -1.25
CA ILE A 362 -0.54 11.30 -2.42
C ILE A 362 0.62 11.45 -3.39
N GLU A 363 0.84 10.44 -4.23
CA GLU A 363 1.72 10.52 -5.38
C GLU A 363 0.92 10.90 -6.62
N PRO A 364 1.41 11.85 -7.44
CA PRO A 364 0.75 12.19 -8.69
C PRO A 364 0.83 11.02 -9.67
N GLN A 365 -0.31 10.67 -10.28
CA GLN A 365 -0.34 9.64 -11.32
C GLN A 365 -0.19 10.28 -12.69
N TRP A 366 0.99 10.18 -13.28
CA TRP A 366 1.30 10.75 -14.59
C TRP A 366 0.55 10.03 -15.72
N LEU A 367 -0.02 10.82 -16.62
CA LEU A 367 -0.66 10.33 -17.83
C LEU A 367 0.37 10.22 -18.97
N LYS A 368 0.30 9.13 -19.73
CA LYS A 368 1.26 8.83 -20.81
C LYS A 368 0.97 9.65 -22.08
N LYS A 369 -0.30 10.00 -22.33
CA LYS A 369 -0.74 10.61 -23.58
C LYS A 369 -0.94 12.12 -23.52
N SER A 370 -1.22 12.69 -22.35
CA SER A 370 -1.79 14.03 -22.25
C SER A 370 -0.91 15.04 -21.49
N HIS A 371 0.36 14.82 -21.27
CA HIS A 371 1.22 15.74 -20.51
C HIS A 371 0.54 16.34 -19.27
N ALA A 372 -0.17 15.52 -18.53
CA ALA A 372 -0.94 15.87 -17.35
C ALA A 372 -0.79 14.78 -16.30
N PHE A 373 -1.31 15.02 -15.12
CA PHE A 373 -1.35 14.01 -14.06
C PHE A 373 -2.65 14.09 -13.28
N ILE A 374 -3.01 12.99 -12.66
CA ILE A 374 -4.13 12.88 -11.72
C ILE A 374 -3.63 13.26 -10.34
N TRP A 375 -4.41 14.07 -9.67
CA TRP A 375 -4.16 14.58 -8.31
C TRP A 375 -5.44 14.51 -7.48
N GLN A 376 -5.34 14.17 -6.20
CA GLN A 376 -6.45 14.28 -5.26
C GLN A 376 -6.25 15.52 -4.38
N SER A 377 -7.32 16.27 -4.13
CA SER A 377 -7.28 17.50 -3.36
C SER A 377 -8.57 17.71 -2.58
N GLU A 378 -8.46 18.25 -1.38
CA GLU A 378 -9.58 18.62 -0.50
C GLU A 378 -9.99 20.09 -0.66
N ARG A 379 -9.45 20.80 -1.67
CA ARG A 379 -9.61 22.26 -1.86
C ARG A 379 -11.05 22.77 -1.92
N ASP A 380 -11.97 21.92 -2.31
CA ASP A 380 -13.40 22.23 -2.43
C ASP A 380 -14.23 21.69 -1.25
N GLY A 381 -13.55 21.18 -0.19
CA GLY A 381 -14.17 20.67 1.04
C GLY A 381 -14.43 19.16 1.04
N TRP A 382 -14.18 18.49 -0.10
CA TRP A 382 -14.26 17.04 -0.28
C TRP A 382 -13.01 16.54 -0.99
N ILE A 383 -12.71 15.25 -0.85
CA ILE A 383 -11.60 14.64 -1.59
C ILE A 383 -12.03 14.40 -3.04
N ASP A 384 -11.68 15.33 -3.89
CA ASP A 384 -11.92 15.25 -5.32
C ASP A 384 -10.68 14.83 -6.12
N VAL A 385 -10.92 14.32 -7.34
CA VAL A 385 -9.86 13.96 -8.30
C VAL A 385 -9.78 15.03 -9.37
N TYR A 386 -8.59 15.56 -9.57
CA TYR A 386 -8.29 16.58 -10.56
C TYR A 386 -7.35 16.04 -11.64
N LEU A 387 -7.60 16.45 -12.87
CA LEU A 387 -6.63 16.38 -13.96
C LEU A 387 -5.89 17.71 -14.00
N ILE A 388 -4.58 17.66 -13.78
CA ILE A 388 -3.73 18.86 -13.75
C ILE A 388 -2.76 18.84 -14.92
N SER A 389 -2.65 19.97 -15.66
CA SER A 389 -1.63 20.12 -16.70
C SER A 389 -0.23 20.07 -16.10
N ARG A 390 0.77 19.60 -16.86
CA ARG A 390 2.16 19.48 -16.40
C ARG A 390 2.74 20.81 -15.87
N ASP A 391 2.29 21.96 -16.38
CA ASP A 391 2.74 23.26 -15.89
C ASP A 391 1.97 23.78 -14.66
N GLY A 392 1.05 22.97 -14.11
CA GLY A 392 0.26 23.28 -12.91
C GLY A 392 -0.84 24.31 -13.09
N LYS A 393 -1.07 24.83 -14.33
CA LYS A 393 -1.96 25.98 -14.53
C LYS A 393 -3.40 25.63 -14.81
N THR A 394 -3.66 24.47 -15.39
CA THR A 394 -5.01 24.02 -15.73
C THR A 394 -5.41 22.88 -14.80
N TRP A 395 -6.53 23.06 -14.12
CA TRP A 395 -7.13 22.09 -13.22
C TRP A 395 -8.53 21.77 -13.68
N THR A 396 -8.82 20.50 -13.91
CA THR A 396 -10.16 20.02 -14.27
C THR A 396 -10.61 19.07 -13.16
N ASN A 397 -11.66 19.46 -12.42
CA ASN A 397 -12.29 18.56 -11.45
C ASN A 397 -13.02 17.44 -12.20
N LEU A 398 -12.63 16.18 -11.97
CA LEU A 398 -13.20 14.98 -12.61
C LEU A 398 -14.34 14.37 -11.80
N THR A 399 -14.43 14.68 -10.50
CA THR A 399 -15.38 14.06 -9.56
C THR A 399 -16.16 15.09 -8.73
N PRO A 400 -16.70 16.17 -9.36
CA PRO A 400 -17.34 17.22 -8.59
C PRO A 400 -18.58 16.68 -7.84
N GLY A 401 -18.67 16.98 -6.55
CA GLY A 401 -19.82 16.59 -5.72
C GLY A 401 -19.54 16.68 -4.21
N ASP A 402 -20.57 16.44 -3.42
CA ASP A 402 -20.49 16.48 -1.95
C ASP A 402 -20.19 15.08 -1.40
N PHE A 403 -19.04 14.52 -1.76
CA PHE A 403 -18.59 13.19 -1.34
C PHE A 403 -17.08 13.03 -1.48
N ASP A 404 -16.50 12.09 -0.75
CA ASP A 404 -15.08 11.77 -0.84
C ASP A 404 -14.79 10.64 -1.82
N VAL A 405 -13.76 10.86 -2.67
CA VAL A 405 -13.10 9.79 -3.41
C VAL A 405 -12.06 9.15 -2.50
N THR A 406 -12.31 7.95 -2.06
CA THR A 406 -11.44 7.25 -1.11
C THR A 406 -10.25 6.57 -1.77
N LYS A 407 -10.33 6.25 -3.08
CA LYS A 407 -9.26 5.57 -3.81
C LYS A 407 -9.40 5.82 -5.32
N VAL A 408 -8.34 6.27 -5.97
CA VAL A 408 -8.20 6.17 -7.42
C VAL A 408 -7.74 4.75 -7.74
N VAL A 409 -8.53 4.01 -8.52
CA VAL A 409 -8.27 2.58 -8.80
C VAL A 409 -7.48 2.41 -10.09
N CYS A 410 -7.91 3.07 -11.16
CA CYS A 410 -7.29 2.92 -12.47
C CYS A 410 -7.56 4.13 -13.36
N VAL A 411 -6.58 4.46 -14.20
CA VAL A 411 -6.71 5.47 -15.25
C VAL A 411 -6.52 4.79 -16.60
N ASP A 412 -7.60 4.65 -17.35
CA ASP A 412 -7.60 4.10 -18.70
C ASP A 412 -7.55 5.24 -19.73
N GLU A 413 -6.34 5.64 -20.11
CA GLU A 413 -6.14 6.66 -21.12
C GLU A 413 -6.54 6.20 -22.54
N ASN A 414 -6.69 4.89 -22.80
CA ASN A 414 -7.07 4.37 -24.10
C ASN A 414 -8.55 4.63 -24.40
N SER A 415 -9.40 4.34 -23.41
CA SER A 415 -10.85 4.56 -23.52
C SER A 415 -11.31 5.88 -22.88
N GLY A 416 -10.40 6.62 -22.20
CA GLY A 416 -10.66 7.91 -21.57
C GLY A 416 -11.48 7.83 -20.29
N TRP A 417 -11.28 6.80 -19.46
CA TRP A 417 -11.96 6.61 -18.20
C TRP A 417 -11.04 6.70 -16.98
N LEU A 418 -11.54 7.33 -15.95
CA LEU A 418 -11.03 7.26 -14.57
C LEU A 418 -11.96 6.33 -13.78
N TYR A 419 -11.39 5.33 -13.10
CA TYR A 419 -12.09 4.46 -12.17
C TYR A 419 -11.67 4.78 -10.73
N PHE A 420 -12.64 4.92 -9.84
CA PHE A 420 -12.39 5.33 -8.46
C PHE A 420 -13.45 4.76 -7.50
N ILE A 421 -13.09 4.64 -6.23
CA ILE A 421 -14.00 4.25 -5.15
C ILE A 421 -14.47 5.50 -4.42
N ALA A 422 -15.77 5.61 -4.22
CA ALA A 422 -16.39 6.72 -3.50
C ALA A 422 -17.60 6.26 -2.67
N SER A 423 -17.98 7.12 -1.72
CA SER A 423 -19.18 6.97 -0.89
C SER A 423 -20.30 7.91 -1.32
N HIS A 424 -20.53 8.00 -2.64
CA HIS A 424 -21.42 9.00 -3.24
C HIS A 424 -22.90 8.83 -2.87
N GLU A 425 -23.46 7.61 -3.01
CA GLU A 425 -24.87 7.38 -2.75
C GLU A 425 -25.18 7.16 -1.27
N GLU A 426 -24.25 6.57 -0.54
CA GLU A 426 -24.39 6.20 0.86
C GLU A 426 -23.05 6.30 1.57
N VAL A 427 -22.93 7.15 2.58
CA VAL A 427 -21.67 7.47 3.25
C VAL A 427 -21.00 6.27 3.92
N SER A 428 -21.79 5.27 4.33
CA SER A 428 -21.31 4.03 4.96
C SER A 428 -20.90 2.94 3.96
N GLN A 429 -21.00 3.19 2.67
CA GLN A 429 -20.74 2.23 1.60
C GLN A 429 -19.55 2.66 0.75
N ARG A 430 -18.90 1.71 0.09
CA ARG A 430 -17.80 1.94 -0.85
C ARG A 430 -18.12 1.26 -2.16
N TYR A 431 -18.25 2.05 -3.24
CA TYR A 431 -18.59 1.56 -4.56
C TYR A 431 -17.61 2.03 -5.62
N LEU A 432 -17.35 1.20 -6.62
CA LEU A 432 -16.58 1.58 -7.80
C LEU A 432 -17.44 2.45 -8.71
N HIS A 433 -16.90 3.59 -9.07
CA HIS A 433 -17.44 4.53 -10.03
C HIS A 433 -16.46 4.74 -11.18
N ARG A 434 -16.93 5.32 -12.27
CA ARG A 434 -16.08 5.84 -13.33
C ARG A 434 -16.57 7.17 -13.84
N THR A 435 -15.66 7.98 -14.36
CA THR A 435 -15.95 9.25 -15.04
C THR A 435 -15.00 9.47 -16.20
N ARG A 436 -15.34 10.42 -17.09
CA ARG A 436 -14.48 10.75 -18.22
C ARG A 436 -13.28 11.58 -17.80
N LEU A 437 -12.10 11.28 -18.37
CA LEU A 437 -10.85 12.03 -18.12
C LEU A 437 -10.89 13.47 -18.65
N ASP A 438 -11.77 13.78 -19.60
CA ASP A 438 -11.93 15.14 -20.14
C ASP A 438 -12.89 16.01 -19.30
N GLY A 439 -13.45 15.48 -18.21
CA GLY A 439 -14.40 16.18 -17.36
C GLY A 439 -15.79 16.39 -17.96
N SER A 440 -16.07 15.84 -19.15
CA SER A 440 -17.35 16.00 -19.86
C SER A 440 -18.44 15.03 -19.42
N GLY A 441 -18.05 13.92 -18.78
CA GLY A 441 -18.92 12.82 -18.42
C GLY A 441 -19.61 12.99 -17.07
N LYS A 442 -20.79 12.36 -16.94
CA LYS A 442 -21.39 12.12 -15.64
C LYS A 442 -20.70 10.93 -14.98
N MET A 443 -20.62 10.95 -13.68
CA MET A 443 -20.19 9.81 -12.89
C MET A 443 -21.17 8.65 -13.07
N GLU A 444 -20.61 7.44 -13.29
CA GLU A 444 -21.38 6.20 -13.45
C GLU A 444 -20.93 5.22 -12.38
N ARG A 445 -21.86 4.63 -11.65
CA ARG A 445 -21.57 3.53 -10.72
C ARG A 445 -21.34 2.25 -11.52
N VAL A 446 -20.23 1.56 -11.25
CA VAL A 446 -19.84 0.26 -11.86
C VAL A 446 -20.24 -0.91 -10.97
N THR A 447 -20.09 -0.78 -9.64
CA THR A 447 -20.54 -1.79 -8.68
C THR A 447 -22.07 -1.92 -8.77
N PRO A 448 -22.62 -3.10 -9.12
CA PRO A 448 -24.09 -3.27 -9.24
C PRO A 448 -24.76 -3.32 -7.87
N ASP A 449 -26.09 -3.28 -7.86
CA ASP A 449 -26.90 -3.52 -6.67
C ASP A 449 -26.64 -4.93 -6.11
N GLY A 450 -26.77 -5.09 -4.78
CA GLY A 450 -26.53 -6.36 -4.08
C GLY A 450 -25.10 -6.51 -3.54
N PHE A 451 -24.25 -5.50 -3.75
CA PHE A 451 -22.90 -5.43 -3.17
C PHE A 451 -22.79 -4.30 -2.14
N GLU A 452 -23.81 -4.18 -1.27
CA GLU A 452 -23.77 -3.24 -0.16
C GLU A 452 -22.64 -3.62 0.82
N GLY A 453 -21.89 -2.62 1.27
CA GLY A 453 -20.74 -2.79 2.16
C GLY A 453 -19.48 -2.12 1.60
N ASP A 454 -18.36 -2.77 1.83
CA ASP A 454 -17.06 -2.36 1.34
C ASP A 454 -16.69 -3.15 0.11
N ASN A 455 -16.30 -2.45 -0.95
CA ASN A 455 -15.89 -3.02 -2.22
C ASN A 455 -14.51 -2.48 -2.61
N ASP A 456 -13.49 -3.33 -2.59
CA ASP A 456 -12.15 -2.99 -3.08
C ASP A 456 -11.86 -3.66 -4.42
N TYR A 457 -11.08 -2.96 -5.26
CA TYR A 457 -10.77 -3.39 -6.60
C TYR A 457 -9.29 -3.23 -6.90
N THR A 458 -8.71 -4.27 -7.53
CA THR A 458 -7.40 -4.22 -8.17
C THR A 458 -7.60 -4.51 -9.65
N MET A 459 -7.56 -3.46 -10.48
CA MET A 459 -7.86 -3.55 -11.90
C MET A 459 -6.65 -3.95 -12.72
N SER A 460 -6.89 -4.66 -13.83
CA SER A 460 -5.89 -4.96 -14.84
C SER A 460 -5.44 -3.69 -15.59
N ALA A 461 -4.25 -3.72 -16.18
CA ALA A 461 -3.69 -2.57 -16.89
C ALA A 461 -4.49 -2.16 -18.13
N ASP A 462 -5.24 -3.11 -18.74
CA ASP A 462 -6.14 -2.88 -19.86
C ASP A 462 -7.56 -2.50 -19.43
N SER A 463 -7.83 -2.40 -18.12
CA SER A 463 -9.11 -2.04 -17.51
C SER A 463 -10.29 -2.95 -17.88
N ASN A 464 -10.03 -4.15 -18.40
CA ASN A 464 -11.08 -5.11 -18.78
C ASN A 464 -11.42 -6.08 -17.66
N TRP A 465 -10.53 -6.22 -16.67
CA TRP A 465 -10.63 -7.16 -15.56
C TRP A 465 -10.36 -6.48 -14.23
N ALA A 466 -10.91 -7.05 -13.17
CA ALA A 466 -10.55 -6.68 -11.81
C ALA A 466 -10.61 -7.89 -10.87
N ILE A 467 -9.77 -7.86 -9.85
CA ILE A 467 -9.99 -8.63 -8.63
C ILE A 467 -10.83 -7.75 -7.72
N HIS A 468 -12.01 -8.23 -7.39
CA HIS A 468 -12.99 -7.57 -6.55
C HIS A 468 -13.06 -8.28 -5.21
N CYS A 469 -12.85 -7.55 -4.13
CA CYS A 469 -13.06 -8.01 -2.76
C CYS A 469 -14.27 -7.29 -2.17
N HIS A 470 -15.31 -8.04 -1.85
CA HIS A 470 -16.52 -7.51 -1.23
C HIS A 470 -16.70 -8.05 0.18
N SER A 471 -16.97 -7.18 1.12
CA SER A 471 -17.37 -7.54 2.49
C SER A 471 -18.46 -6.60 3.00
N SER A 472 -19.14 -7.01 4.05
CA SER A 472 -20.02 -6.12 4.82
C SER A 472 -19.89 -6.43 6.30
N PHE A 473 -20.54 -5.63 7.14
CA PHE A 473 -20.43 -5.79 8.59
C PHE A 473 -20.73 -7.22 9.09
N LEU A 474 -21.63 -7.94 8.42
CA LEU A 474 -22.04 -9.31 8.79
C LEU A 474 -21.60 -10.39 7.80
N LYS A 475 -20.87 -10.02 6.75
CA LYS A 475 -20.40 -10.96 5.72
C LYS A 475 -18.88 -10.93 5.62
N PRO A 476 -18.20 -12.07 5.80
CA PRO A 476 -16.78 -12.18 5.52
C PRO A 476 -16.44 -11.78 4.09
N PRO A 477 -15.19 -11.38 3.81
CA PRO A 477 -14.78 -10.98 2.48
C PRO A 477 -14.92 -12.13 1.47
N VAL A 478 -15.43 -11.81 0.30
CA VAL A 478 -15.46 -12.69 -0.88
C VAL A 478 -14.61 -12.05 -1.96
N THR A 479 -13.61 -12.77 -2.45
CA THR A 479 -12.72 -12.29 -3.49
C THR A 479 -12.99 -13.00 -4.81
N SER A 480 -13.19 -12.22 -5.87
CA SER A 480 -13.58 -12.74 -7.19
C SER A 480 -12.82 -12.06 -8.32
N LEU A 481 -12.57 -12.79 -9.39
CA LEU A 481 -12.18 -12.25 -10.69
C LEU A 481 -13.44 -11.86 -11.45
N ILE A 482 -13.52 -10.60 -11.89
CA ILE A 482 -14.67 -10.03 -12.60
C ILE A 482 -14.25 -9.33 -13.90
N SER A 483 -15.19 -9.21 -14.86
CA SER A 483 -15.02 -8.29 -16.00
C SER A 483 -15.43 -6.87 -15.62
N ILE A 484 -14.84 -5.89 -16.29
CA ILE A 484 -15.14 -4.46 -16.19
C ILE A 484 -15.50 -3.95 -17.59
N PRO A 485 -16.54 -3.11 -17.78
CA PRO A 485 -17.39 -2.52 -16.73
C PRO A 485 -18.64 -3.35 -16.35
N GLU A 486 -18.88 -4.51 -16.96
CA GLU A 486 -20.13 -5.29 -16.77
C GLU A 486 -20.23 -5.91 -15.36
N HIS A 487 -19.16 -5.92 -14.61
CA HIS A 487 -19.07 -6.50 -13.26
C HIS A 487 -19.52 -7.99 -13.20
N LYS A 488 -19.22 -8.73 -14.25
CA LYS A 488 -19.59 -10.15 -14.31
C LYS A 488 -18.54 -10.99 -13.59
N VAL A 489 -18.98 -11.78 -12.63
CA VAL A 489 -18.10 -12.75 -11.93
C VAL A 489 -17.74 -13.91 -12.86
N TYR A 490 -16.44 -14.12 -13.05
CA TYR A 490 -15.88 -15.24 -13.82
C TYR A 490 -15.40 -16.36 -12.91
N TYR A 491 -14.78 -16.01 -11.80
CA TYR A 491 -14.24 -16.98 -10.87
C TYR A 491 -14.27 -16.42 -9.44
N VAL A 492 -14.70 -17.23 -8.48
CA VAL A 492 -14.61 -16.91 -7.04
C VAL A 492 -13.30 -17.52 -6.53
N MET A 493 -12.38 -16.67 -6.12
CA MET A 493 -11.05 -17.07 -5.65
C MET A 493 -11.08 -17.53 -4.19
N GLU A 494 -11.85 -16.82 -3.35
CA GLU A 494 -12.05 -17.14 -1.93
C GLU A 494 -13.45 -16.66 -1.51
N ASP A 495 -14.28 -17.57 -1.03
CA ASP A 495 -15.65 -17.29 -0.59
C ASP A 495 -15.85 -17.24 0.92
N ASN A 496 -14.84 -17.65 1.68
CA ASN A 496 -14.90 -17.77 3.14
C ASN A 496 -16.12 -18.56 3.65
N ALA A 497 -16.56 -19.58 2.90
CA ALA A 497 -17.74 -20.37 3.23
C ALA A 497 -17.63 -21.06 4.60
N GLU A 498 -16.46 -21.56 4.96
CA GLU A 498 -16.20 -22.17 6.28
C GLU A 498 -16.37 -21.15 7.41
N LEU A 499 -15.80 -19.95 7.24
CA LEU A 499 -15.94 -18.85 8.21
C LEU A 499 -17.40 -18.43 8.31
N THR A 500 -18.09 -18.26 7.18
CA THR A 500 -19.53 -17.94 7.14
C THR A 500 -20.36 -18.97 7.91
N ALA A 501 -20.06 -20.27 7.72
CA ALA A 501 -20.73 -21.34 8.45
C ALA A 501 -20.40 -21.37 9.96
N LYS A 502 -19.18 -20.96 10.36
CA LYS A 502 -18.82 -20.77 11.78
C LYS A 502 -19.58 -19.61 12.40
N LEU A 503 -19.58 -18.45 11.72
CA LEU A 503 -20.28 -17.24 12.19
C LEU A 503 -21.77 -17.44 12.32
N ALA A 504 -22.41 -18.19 11.43
CA ALA A 504 -23.84 -18.52 11.49
C ALA A 504 -24.24 -19.32 12.74
N LYS A 505 -23.29 -19.97 13.43
CA LYS A 505 -23.53 -20.70 14.68
C LYS A 505 -23.42 -19.82 15.92
N LEU A 506 -22.89 -18.60 15.77
CA LEU A 506 -22.71 -17.68 16.89
C LEU A 506 -24.03 -17.03 17.28
N GLN A 507 -24.16 -16.78 18.57
CA GLN A 507 -25.20 -15.93 19.09
C GLN A 507 -24.73 -14.46 19.00
N LEU A 508 -24.90 -13.85 17.82
CA LEU A 508 -24.56 -12.45 17.59
C LEU A 508 -25.68 -11.51 18.02
N GLY A 509 -25.32 -10.29 18.36
CA GLY A 509 -26.25 -9.21 18.63
C GLY A 509 -26.90 -8.66 17.37
N GLU A 510 -27.95 -7.88 17.54
CA GLU A 510 -28.60 -7.17 16.46
C GLU A 510 -27.78 -5.91 16.08
N LEU A 511 -27.49 -5.76 14.80
CA LEU A 511 -26.88 -4.56 14.24
C LEU A 511 -27.99 -3.62 13.74
N GLU A 512 -27.92 -2.36 14.16
CA GLU A 512 -28.82 -1.29 13.71
C GLU A 512 -27.98 -0.11 13.21
N PHE A 513 -28.23 0.33 11.97
CA PHE A 513 -27.72 1.60 11.47
C PHE A 513 -28.74 2.70 11.73
N PHE A 514 -28.27 3.86 12.12
CA PHE A 514 -29.13 5.00 12.42
C PHE A 514 -28.43 6.31 12.04
N SER A 515 -29.23 7.37 11.92
CA SER A 515 -28.71 8.72 11.79
C SER A 515 -29.30 9.60 12.88
N VAL A 516 -28.54 10.59 13.33
CA VAL A 516 -28.97 11.55 14.35
C VAL A 516 -28.57 12.97 13.93
N ASP A 517 -29.50 13.92 14.07
CA ASP A 517 -29.20 15.33 13.83
C ASP A 517 -28.45 15.91 15.04
N ALA A 518 -27.27 16.44 14.82
CA ALA A 518 -26.49 17.17 15.81
C ALA A 518 -27.05 18.60 15.98
N ASN A 519 -26.73 19.24 17.14
CA ASN A 519 -27.28 20.56 17.47
C ASN A 519 -26.84 21.71 16.53
N ASP A 520 -25.80 21.49 15.73
CA ASP A 520 -25.23 22.44 14.76
C ASP A 520 -25.77 22.26 13.34
N GLY A 521 -26.77 21.37 13.16
CA GLY A 521 -27.38 21.07 11.87
C GLY A 521 -26.65 20.01 11.06
N LEU A 522 -25.61 19.38 11.63
CA LEU A 522 -24.96 18.20 11.03
C LEU A 522 -25.78 16.95 11.27
N ARG A 523 -25.88 16.10 10.27
CA ARG A 523 -26.41 14.76 10.37
C ARG A 523 -25.27 13.77 10.54
N LEU A 524 -25.29 13.01 11.64
CA LEU A 524 -24.30 12.01 11.96
C LEU A 524 -24.89 10.62 11.73
N ASP A 525 -24.16 9.78 11.03
CA ASP A 525 -24.49 8.37 10.83
C ASP A 525 -23.76 7.52 11.86
N GLY A 526 -24.45 6.50 12.36
CA GLY A 526 -23.92 5.62 13.39
C GLY A 526 -24.43 4.20 13.25
N TYR A 527 -23.81 3.30 13.98
CA TYR A 527 -24.32 1.95 14.14
C TYR A 527 -24.36 1.55 15.61
N LEU A 528 -25.28 0.67 15.96
CA LEU A 528 -25.43 0.12 17.29
C LEU A 528 -25.45 -1.40 17.22
N LEU A 529 -24.54 -2.04 17.93
CA LEU A 529 -24.54 -3.49 18.12
C LEU A 529 -25.14 -3.80 19.48
N ARG A 530 -26.30 -4.42 19.49
CA ARG A 530 -27.02 -4.77 20.74
C ARG A 530 -26.52 -6.10 21.30
N PRO A 531 -26.51 -6.29 22.63
CA PRO A 531 -26.22 -7.60 23.20
C PRO A 531 -27.18 -8.67 22.67
N PRO A 532 -26.70 -9.92 22.42
CA PRO A 532 -27.55 -10.99 21.88
C PRO A 532 -28.77 -11.33 22.75
N THR A 533 -28.70 -11.04 24.05
CA THR A 533 -29.76 -11.30 25.03
C THR A 533 -30.22 -10.00 25.68
N LEU A 534 -30.48 -8.97 24.86
CA LEU A 534 -30.90 -7.67 25.36
C LEU A 534 -32.18 -7.79 26.22
N ASN A 535 -32.08 -7.34 27.45
CA ASN A 535 -33.23 -7.17 28.33
C ASN A 535 -33.55 -5.67 28.50
N THR A 536 -34.58 -5.19 27.83
CA THR A 536 -34.97 -3.77 27.84
C THR A 536 -35.33 -3.21 29.23
N LYS A 537 -35.47 -4.06 30.24
CA LYS A 537 -35.68 -3.66 31.64
C LYS A 537 -34.39 -3.44 32.42
N ARG A 538 -33.24 -3.69 31.82
CA ARG A 538 -31.90 -3.48 32.41
C ARG A 538 -31.18 -2.36 31.69
N LYS A 539 -30.26 -1.70 32.41
CA LYS A 539 -29.31 -0.78 31.84
C LYS A 539 -28.05 -1.56 31.48
N TYR A 540 -27.48 -1.24 30.34
CA TYR A 540 -26.22 -1.79 29.85
C TYR A 540 -25.18 -0.67 29.77
N PRO A 541 -23.88 -0.97 29.96
CA PRO A 541 -22.84 -0.01 29.61
C PRO A 541 -22.88 0.24 28.11
N LEU A 542 -22.60 1.47 27.71
CA LEU A 542 -22.35 1.86 26.34
C LEU A 542 -20.84 2.03 26.18
N ILE A 543 -20.27 1.40 25.16
CA ILE A 543 -18.85 1.43 24.83
C ILE A 543 -18.71 2.11 23.48
#